data_1cf47546ea793d40ad1d2e0aab8ad58c
#
_entry.id   1cf47546ea793d40ad1d2e0aab8ad58c
#
_cell.length_a   1.000
_cell.length_b   1.000
_cell.length_c   1.000
_cell.angle_alpha   90.00
_cell.angle_beta   90.00
_cell.angle_gamma   90.00
#
_symmetry.space_group_name_H-M   'P 1'
#
loop_
_entity.id
_entity.type
_entity.pdbx_description
1 polymer ?
#
loop_
_entity_poly.entity_id
_entity_poly.type
_entity_poly.pdbx_seq_one_letter_code
_entity_poly.pdbx_strand_id
1 'polypeptide(L)'
;MKFEKVKSLLPEYAKDIKLNLSSLSNEAILDENTFAGTVLTSSLTTQNKFLTEMIVEETIEILSEKEFDASYTAASLMAMNNIYYRSIHLSLIHI
;
A
#
# COMPACT_ATOMS: atom_id res chain seq x y z
N MET A 1 -0.94 6.93 13.36
CA MET A 1 -1.15 5.61 12.78
C MET A 1 0.14 4.83 12.83
N LYS A 2 0.18 3.76 13.58
CA LYS A 2 1.42 3.00 13.84
C LYS A 2 1.40 1.56 13.33
N PHE A 3 0.31 1.12 12.75
CA PHE A 3 0.18 -0.23 12.16
C PHE A 3 0.50 -1.37 13.13
N GLU A 4 0.06 -1.24 14.38
CA GLU A 4 0.35 -2.25 15.40
C GLU A 4 -0.18 -3.64 15.04
N LYS A 5 -1.37 -3.70 14.45
CA LYS A 5 -1.97 -4.96 14.01
C LYS A 5 -1.13 -5.65 12.93
N VAL A 6 -0.69 -4.88 11.94
CA VAL A 6 0.13 -5.39 10.84
C VAL A 6 1.46 -5.90 11.40
N LYS A 7 2.11 -5.09 12.25
CA LYS A 7 3.38 -5.46 12.85
C LYS A 7 3.28 -6.73 13.68
N SER A 8 2.19 -6.90 14.43
CA SER A 8 2.00 -8.06 15.30
C SER A 8 1.84 -9.37 14.53
N LEU A 9 1.41 -9.29 13.28
CA LEU A 9 1.18 -10.45 12.43
C LEU A 9 2.39 -10.81 11.54
N LEU A 10 3.40 -9.94 11.50
CA LEU A 10 4.62 -10.23 10.73
C LEU A 10 5.48 -11.26 11.48
N PRO A 11 6.03 -12.26 10.77
CA PRO A 11 6.92 -13.24 11.38
C PRO A 11 8.21 -12.61 11.93
N GLU A 12 8.85 -13.31 12.85
CA GLU A 12 10.12 -12.85 13.44
C GLU A 12 11.20 -12.57 12.40
N TYR A 13 11.26 -13.37 11.34
CA TYR A 13 12.25 -13.14 10.28
C TYR A 13 11.97 -11.87 9.46
N ALA A 14 10.80 -11.26 9.63
CA ALA A 14 10.45 -9.99 8.98
C ALA A 14 10.70 -8.79 9.90
N LYS A 15 11.63 -8.92 10.84
CA LYS A 15 11.94 -7.91 11.84
C LYS A 15 12.32 -6.56 11.22
N ASP A 16 13.10 -6.59 10.15
CA ASP A 16 13.50 -5.37 9.44
C ASP A 16 12.30 -4.62 8.86
N ILE A 17 11.30 -5.36 8.36
CA ILE A 17 10.07 -4.76 7.85
C ILE A 17 9.30 -4.09 8.98
N LYS A 18 9.24 -4.73 10.15
CA LYS A 18 8.61 -4.15 11.34
C LYS A 18 9.28 -2.85 11.76
N LEU A 19 10.61 -2.82 11.77
CA LEU A 19 11.40 -1.64 12.12
C LEU A 19 11.16 -0.52 11.10
N ASN A 20 11.14 -0.85 9.82
CA ASN A 20 10.88 0.12 8.76
C ASN A 20 9.48 0.73 8.88
N LEU A 21 8.47 -0.08 9.18
CA LEU A 21 7.12 0.43 9.40
C LEU A 21 7.07 1.39 10.60
N SER A 22 7.79 1.06 11.67
CA SER A 22 7.86 1.92 12.85
C SER A 22 8.54 3.25 12.54
N SER A 23 9.67 3.21 11.84
CA SER A 23 10.41 4.42 11.43
C SER A 23 9.55 5.30 10.53
N LEU A 24 8.91 4.73 9.53
CA LEU A 24 8.06 5.48 8.60
C LEU A 24 6.87 6.12 9.32
N SER A 25 6.28 5.41 10.29
CA SER A 25 5.17 5.95 11.07
C SER A 25 5.59 7.11 11.97
N ASN A 26 6.80 7.05 12.53
CA ASN A 26 7.27 8.04 13.50
C ASN A 26 7.99 9.23 12.85
N GLU A 27 8.64 9.01 11.73
CA GLU A 27 9.49 10.01 11.05
C GLU A 27 8.89 10.48 9.72
N ALA A 28 7.59 10.27 9.52
CA ALA A 28 6.94 10.58 8.26
C ALA A 28 7.12 12.07 7.90
N ILE A 29 7.73 12.33 6.76
CA ILE A 29 7.83 13.66 6.17
C ILE A 29 6.46 14.08 5.64
N LEU A 30 5.65 13.11 5.24
CA LEU A 30 4.31 13.33 4.75
C LEU A 30 3.33 13.56 5.90
N ASP A 31 2.29 14.34 5.67
CA ASP A 31 1.21 14.47 6.65
C ASP A 31 0.48 13.12 6.81
N GLU A 32 -0.32 13.02 7.88
CA GLU A 32 -1.00 11.78 8.23
C GLU A 32 -1.91 11.27 7.10
N ASN A 33 -2.66 12.16 6.46
CA ASN A 33 -3.57 11.78 5.39
C ASN A 33 -2.83 11.27 4.16
N THR A 34 -1.78 11.96 3.75
CA THR A 34 -0.95 11.54 2.62
C THR A 34 -0.27 10.20 2.92
N PHE A 35 0.24 10.05 4.12
CA PHE A 35 0.87 8.79 4.54
C PHE A 35 -0.14 7.64 4.53
N ALA A 36 -1.32 7.85 5.13
CA ALA A 36 -2.39 6.86 5.15
C ALA A 36 -2.86 6.46 3.75
N GLY A 37 -3.04 7.45 2.87
CA GLY A 37 -3.42 7.22 1.47
C GLY A 37 -2.37 6.41 0.72
N THR A 38 -1.10 6.72 0.92
CA THR A 38 0.02 6.01 0.29
C THR A 38 0.07 4.56 0.75
N VAL A 39 -0.09 4.32 2.05
CA VAL A 39 -0.09 2.96 2.60
C VAL A 39 -1.28 2.17 2.07
N LEU A 40 -2.47 2.77 2.02
CA LEU A 40 -3.65 2.13 1.47
C LEU A 40 -3.45 1.77 0.00
N THR A 41 -2.98 2.70 -0.81
CA THR A 41 -2.71 2.48 -2.24
C THR A 41 -1.72 1.33 -2.42
N SER A 42 -0.64 1.33 -1.65
CA SER A 42 0.39 0.28 -1.71
C SER A 42 -0.18 -1.09 -1.33
N SER A 43 -1.02 -1.14 -0.28
CA SER A 43 -1.63 -2.41 0.14
C SER A 43 -2.56 -2.97 -0.94
N LEU A 44 -3.30 -2.11 -1.63
CA LEU A 44 -4.18 -2.53 -2.72
C LEU A 44 -3.41 -3.16 -3.87
N THR A 45 -2.19 -2.69 -4.14
CA THR A 45 -1.37 -3.25 -5.22
C THR A 45 -0.81 -4.62 -4.90
N THR A 46 -0.78 -5.02 -3.64
CA THR A 46 -0.27 -6.35 -3.25
C THR A 46 -1.24 -7.47 -3.60
N GLN A 47 -2.51 -7.16 -3.81
CA GLN A 47 -3.59 -8.12 -4.00
C GLN A 47 -3.75 -9.10 -2.83
N ASN A 48 -3.24 -8.75 -1.67
CA ASN A 48 -3.40 -9.52 -0.44
C ASN A 48 -4.61 -8.98 0.30
N LYS A 49 -5.72 -9.71 0.22
CA LYS A 49 -6.99 -9.29 0.80
C LYS A 49 -6.89 -9.08 2.31
N PHE A 50 -6.19 -9.95 3.00
CA PHE A 50 -6.04 -9.89 4.45
C PHE A 50 -5.30 -8.62 4.88
N LEU A 51 -4.17 -8.32 4.22
CA LEU A 51 -3.40 -7.11 4.47
C LEU A 51 -4.22 -5.86 4.17
N THR A 52 -4.89 -5.84 3.03
CA THR A 52 -5.72 -4.71 2.61
C THR A 52 -6.84 -4.43 3.62
N GLU A 53 -7.52 -5.45 4.10
CA GLU A 53 -8.59 -5.28 5.10
C GLU A 53 -8.07 -4.65 6.38
N MET A 54 -6.90 -5.06 6.85
CA MET A 54 -6.29 -4.46 8.05
C MET A 54 -5.92 -3.00 7.84
N ILE A 55 -5.37 -2.67 6.68
CA ILE A 55 -5.00 -1.29 6.35
C ILE A 55 -6.25 -0.42 6.20
N VAL A 56 -7.31 -0.94 5.59
CA VAL A 56 -8.58 -0.22 5.48
C VAL A 56 -9.12 0.11 6.88
N GLU A 57 -9.11 -0.84 7.80
CA GLU A 57 -9.56 -0.60 9.17
C GLU A 57 -8.80 0.55 9.85
N GLU A 58 -7.48 0.62 9.65
CA GLU A 58 -6.67 1.67 10.25
C GLU A 58 -6.83 3.03 9.58
N THR A 59 -7.13 3.06 8.28
CA THR A 59 -7.18 4.31 7.52
C THR A 59 -8.58 4.89 7.39
N ILE A 60 -9.62 4.11 7.65
CA ILE A 60 -11.01 4.53 7.42
C ILE A 60 -11.42 5.75 8.23
N GLU A 61 -10.86 5.94 9.41
CA GLU A 61 -11.17 7.09 10.27
C GLU A 61 -10.30 8.31 9.93
N ILE A 62 -9.22 8.11 9.19
CA ILE A 62 -8.27 9.16 8.86
C ILE A 62 -8.59 9.78 7.50
N LEU A 63 -8.90 8.94 6.51
CA LEU A 63 -9.10 9.37 5.13
C LEU A 63 -10.55 9.79 4.89
N SER A 64 -10.73 10.86 4.13
CA SER A 64 -12.05 11.24 3.63
C SER A 64 -12.49 10.28 2.52
N GLU A 65 -13.77 10.31 2.16
CA GLU A 65 -14.30 9.51 1.07
C GLU A 65 -13.54 9.77 -0.24
N LYS A 66 -13.24 11.03 -0.53
CA LYS A 66 -12.49 11.41 -1.73
C LYS A 66 -11.07 10.85 -1.71
N GLU A 67 -10.42 10.87 -0.54
CA GLU A 67 -9.07 10.33 -0.38
C GLU A 67 -9.06 8.81 -0.54
N PHE A 68 -10.08 8.13 -0.03
CA PHE A 68 -10.26 6.70 -0.25
C PHE A 68 -10.40 6.39 -1.74
N ASP A 69 -11.30 7.11 -2.42
CA ASP A 69 -11.54 6.91 -3.86
C ASP A 69 -10.27 7.18 -4.66
N ALA A 70 -9.52 8.21 -4.30
CA ALA A 70 -8.24 8.53 -4.95
C ALA A 70 -7.23 7.39 -4.78
N SER A 71 -7.17 6.77 -3.60
CA SER A 71 -6.27 5.65 -3.33
C SER A 71 -6.62 4.43 -4.19
N TYR A 72 -7.89 4.09 -4.29
CA TYR A 72 -8.36 3.00 -5.15
C TYR A 72 -8.10 3.29 -6.62
N THR A 73 -8.33 4.52 -7.05
CA THR A 73 -8.07 4.93 -8.42
C THR A 73 -6.57 4.82 -8.74
N ALA A 74 -5.73 5.31 -7.86
CA ALA A 74 -4.27 5.23 -8.05
C ALA A 74 -3.80 3.79 -8.15
N ALA A 75 -4.29 2.90 -7.28
CA ALA A 75 -3.95 1.48 -7.32
C ALA A 75 -4.38 0.83 -8.64
N SER A 76 -5.57 1.17 -9.13
CA SER A 76 -6.07 0.66 -10.41
C SER A 76 -5.21 1.13 -11.58
N LEU A 77 -4.82 2.40 -11.59
CA LEU A 77 -3.94 2.93 -12.63
C LEU A 77 -2.57 2.25 -12.61
N MET A 78 -2.02 2.01 -11.43
CA MET A 78 -0.75 1.29 -11.29
C MET A 78 -0.84 -0.13 -11.84
N ALA A 79 -1.94 -0.83 -11.55
CA ALA A 79 -2.17 -2.18 -12.08
C ALA A 79 -2.28 -2.18 -13.59
N MET A 80 -3.00 -1.21 -14.18
CA MET A 80 -3.12 -1.07 -15.63
C MET A 80 -1.77 -0.80 -16.30
N ASN A 81 -0.96 0.07 -15.70
CA ASN A 81 0.36 0.36 -16.22
C ASN A 81 1.25 -0.89 -16.18
N ASN A 82 1.19 -1.68 -15.12
CA ASN A 82 1.96 -2.92 -15.03
C ASN A 82 1.58 -3.89 -16.14
N ILE A 83 0.29 -4.05 -16.41
CA ILE A 83 -0.21 -4.92 -17.48
C ILE A 83 0.28 -4.41 -18.83
N TYR A 84 0.19 -3.12 -19.07
CA TYR A 84 0.63 -2.50 -20.32
C TYR A 84 2.12 -2.74 -20.57
N TYR A 85 2.97 -2.46 -19.59
CA TYR A 85 4.41 -2.65 -19.74
C TYR A 85 4.79 -4.13 -19.92
N ARG A 86 4.11 -5.03 -19.24
CA ARG A 86 4.31 -6.48 -19.42
C ARG A 86 3.95 -6.92 -20.84
N SER A 87 2.86 -6.40 -21.37
CA SER A 87 2.42 -6.71 -22.75
C SER A 87 3.44 -6.24 -23.77
N ILE A 88 3.98 -5.02 -23.60
CA ILE A 88 5.03 -4.50 -24.47
C ILE A 88 6.28 -5.38 -24.39
N HIS A 89 6.69 -5.75 -23.20
CA HIS A 89 7.87 -6.60 -22.99
C HIS A 89 7.72 -7.94 -23.69
N LEU A 90 6.56 -8.59 -23.56
CA LEU A 90 6.29 -9.85 -24.24
C LEU A 90 6.30 -9.72 -25.75
N SER A 91 5.77 -8.63 -26.28
CA SER A 91 5.81 -8.36 -27.72
C SER A 91 7.24 -8.25 -28.24
N LEU A 92 8.11 -7.59 -27.49
CA LEU A 92 9.51 -7.44 -27.85
C LEU A 92 10.27 -8.75 -27.83
N ILE A 93 9.92 -9.65 -26.89
CA ILE A 93 10.57 -10.96 -26.81
C ILE A 93 10.22 -11.85 -28.01
N HIS A 94 9.01 -11.72 -28.54
CA HIS A 94 8.52 -12.56 -29.62
C HIS A 94 8.84 -12.03 -31.01
N ILE A 95 9.48 -10.89 -31.09
CA ILE A 95 9.98 -10.33 -32.34
C ILE A 95 11.38 -10.85 -32.60
#